data_697684e0da4e6940de8a6c56ed6bf2d6
#
_entry.id   697684e0da4e6940de8a6c56ed6bf2d6
#
_cell.length_a   1.000
_cell.length_b   1.000
_cell.length_c   1.000
_cell.angle_alpha   90.00
_cell.angle_beta   90.00
_cell.angle_gamma   90.00
#
_symmetry.space_group_name_H-M   'P 1'
#
loop_
_entity.id
_entity.type
_entity.pdbx_description
1 polymer ?
#
loop_
_entity_poly.entity_id
_entity_poly.type
_entity_poly.pdbx_seq_one_letter_code
_entity_poly.pdbx_strand_id
1 'polypeptide(L)'
;MKKQNLIAVFGLFALFIVAFSSGRIIAPANAQGVVGSVYIMSNSASGNQVIVYTRAADGTLTWKANYATNGLGITGLTGSNQGGLVLSEDGQWLIVVNAGSNDISVFSVNHKGLTLTDTTSSQGTMPISVTVHGNIVYVLSSGGAESTGNIAGFALRDGQLSEISGSVQPLSGVTAPAQISFNPSGTVLVVTEKSTNKIDTFLVNGHGVASAPNVQASSGGTPFGFDFTPSGALLVSEAAGGPSGTSAVSSYGISDSGSLTTLSASVPDTQLAACWLVVTGNGQFAYTDNAHSTTISSYTIAGNGQISLLKSNAATVGGANLDMALARNSRFLYIFDNSDHAIVVYEVHADGSLTWLQSTSGIPAGADGLAAN
;
A
#
# COMPACT_ATOMS: atom_id res chain seq x y z
N MET A 1 -77.63 -54.63 58.03
CA MET A 1 -77.35 -54.69 56.61
C MET A 1 -76.90 -53.26 56.14
N LYS A 2 -75.65 -52.94 56.12
CA LYS A 2 -75.14 -51.65 55.68
C LYS A 2 -74.12 -51.89 54.58
N LYS A 3 -74.41 -51.37 53.38
CA LYS A 3 -73.50 -51.39 52.22
C LYS A 3 -72.36 -50.39 52.44
N GLN A 4 -71.15 -50.85 52.38
CA GLN A 4 -69.98 -49.97 52.33
C GLN A 4 -69.66 -49.65 50.86
N ASN A 5 -69.60 -48.34 50.50
CA ASN A 5 -69.19 -47.88 49.23
C ASN A 5 -67.63 -47.69 49.24
N LEU A 6 -66.99 -48.39 48.34
CA LEU A 6 -65.54 -48.21 48.10
C LEU A 6 -65.31 -47.10 47.10
N ILE A 7 -64.68 -46.02 47.54
CA ILE A 7 -64.28 -44.88 46.66
C ILE A 7 -62.85 -45.18 46.14
N ALA A 8 -62.74 -45.42 44.85
CA ALA A 8 -61.45 -45.54 44.19
C ALA A 8 -60.92 -44.08 43.84
N VAL A 9 -59.80 -43.74 44.43
CA VAL A 9 -59.08 -42.51 44.12
C VAL A 9 -58.11 -42.76 42.95
N PHE A 10 -58.43 -42.23 41.78
CA PHE A 10 -57.48 -42.19 40.64
C PHE A 10 -56.50 -41.02 40.83
N GLY A 11 -55.26 -41.32 41.15
CA GLY A 11 -54.15 -40.36 41.16
C GLY A 11 -53.68 -40.05 39.73
N LEU A 12 -53.93 -38.83 39.33
CA LEU A 12 -53.43 -38.30 38.05
C LEU A 12 -51.95 -37.92 38.21
N PHE A 13 -51.03 -38.74 37.67
CA PHE A 13 -49.61 -38.36 37.55
C PHE A 13 -49.44 -37.46 36.35
N ALA A 14 -49.30 -36.13 36.59
CA ALA A 14 -48.90 -35.17 35.57
C ALA A 14 -47.39 -35.31 35.29
N LEU A 15 -47.06 -35.86 34.13
CA LEU A 15 -45.69 -35.96 33.64
C LEU A 15 -45.26 -34.58 33.14
N PHE A 16 -44.46 -33.80 33.89
CA PHE A 16 -43.84 -32.59 33.44
C PHE A 16 -42.69 -32.96 32.51
N ILE A 17 -42.90 -32.82 31.19
CA ILE A 17 -41.82 -32.85 30.19
C ILE A 17 -41.15 -31.50 30.24
N VAL A 18 -39.95 -31.39 30.89
CA VAL A 18 -39.06 -30.26 30.78
C VAL A 18 -38.37 -30.36 29.43
N ALA A 19 -38.86 -29.58 28.46
CA ALA A 19 -38.17 -29.39 27.20
C ALA A 19 -36.89 -28.58 27.45
N PHE A 20 -35.73 -29.22 27.50
CA PHE A 20 -34.44 -28.57 27.39
C PHE A 20 -34.34 -27.99 25.98
N SER A 21 -34.61 -26.71 25.80
CA SER A 21 -34.18 -26.00 24.62
C SER A 21 -32.66 -26.01 24.66
N SER A 22 -32.02 -26.81 23.83
CA SER A 22 -30.60 -26.69 23.52
C SER A 22 -30.37 -25.34 22.81
N GLY A 23 -30.23 -24.30 23.60
CA GLY A 23 -29.67 -23.04 23.11
C GLY A 23 -28.32 -23.38 22.51
N ARG A 24 -28.20 -23.30 21.19
CA ARG A 24 -26.89 -23.23 20.55
C ARG A 24 -26.15 -22.08 21.20
N ILE A 25 -25.18 -22.39 22.06
CA ILE A 25 -24.15 -21.43 22.43
C ILE A 25 -23.44 -21.15 21.10
N ILE A 26 -23.76 -20.01 20.46
CA ILE A 26 -22.91 -19.46 19.42
C ILE A 26 -21.63 -19.12 20.16
N ALA A 27 -20.63 -19.98 20.02
CA ALA A 27 -19.28 -19.67 20.46
C ALA A 27 -18.95 -18.31 19.85
N PRO A 28 -18.40 -17.34 20.62
CA PRO A 28 -17.93 -16.10 20.03
C PRO A 28 -16.99 -16.51 18.88
N ALA A 29 -17.18 -15.90 17.70
CA ALA A 29 -16.31 -16.11 16.56
C ALA A 29 -14.89 -16.08 17.12
N ASN A 30 -14.14 -17.17 16.93
CA ASN A 30 -12.78 -17.30 17.44
C ASN A 30 -12.09 -15.98 17.16
N ALA A 31 -11.56 -15.34 18.20
CA ALA A 31 -10.64 -14.23 18.02
C ALA A 31 -9.47 -14.81 17.23
N GLN A 32 -9.53 -14.69 15.91
CA GLN A 32 -8.42 -15.09 15.05
C GLN A 32 -7.24 -14.25 15.50
N GLY A 33 -6.14 -14.93 15.90
CA GLY A 33 -4.98 -14.25 16.46
C GLY A 33 -4.51 -13.15 15.48
N VAL A 34 -4.19 -11.97 16.02
CA VAL A 34 -3.58 -10.89 15.24
C VAL A 34 -2.25 -11.39 14.69
N VAL A 35 -2.10 -11.34 13.36
CA VAL A 35 -0.92 -11.85 12.66
C VAL A 35 -0.19 -10.77 11.87
N GLY A 36 -0.71 -9.53 11.85
CA GLY A 36 -0.11 -8.40 11.16
C GLY A 36 -0.87 -7.11 11.39
N SER A 37 -0.51 -6.08 10.66
CA SER A 37 -1.14 -4.76 10.69
C SER A 37 -1.21 -4.14 9.29
N VAL A 38 -2.16 -3.22 9.12
CA VAL A 38 -2.25 -2.33 7.96
C VAL A 38 -2.17 -0.90 8.46
N TYR A 39 -1.43 -0.08 7.75
CA TYR A 39 -1.11 1.30 8.10
C TYR A 39 -1.54 2.22 6.96
N ILE A 40 -2.19 3.33 7.29
CA ILE A 40 -2.52 4.41 6.36
C ILE A 40 -2.29 5.74 7.05
N MET A 41 -1.80 6.75 6.36
CA MET A 41 -1.65 8.08 6.96
C MET A 41 -2.89 8.94 6.70
N SER A 42 -3.25 9.78 7.68
CA SER A 42 -4.40 10.70 7.57
C SER A 42 -4.15 11.84 6.59
N ASN A 43 -2.89 12.16 6.30
CA ASN A 43 -2.45 13.29 5.49
C ASN A 43 -3.13 14.62 5.87
N SER A 44 -3.48 14.79 7.15
CA SER A 44 -4.22 15.95 7.64
C SER A 44 -3.30 17.16 7.78
N ALA A 45 -3.72 18.31 7.22
CA ALA A 45 -3.01 19.59 7.34
C ALA A 45 -3.02 20.17 8.77
N SER A 46 -3.90 19.69 9.65
CA SER A 46 -3.95 20.10 11.06
C SER A 46 -3.13 19.20 12.00
N GLY A 47 -2.49 18.16 11.47
CA GLY A 47 -1.69 17.17 12.19
C GLY A 47 -1.80 15.81 11.52
N ASN A 48 -0.69 15.35 10.90
CA ASN A 48 -0.66 14.05 10.26
C ASN A 48 -0.60 12.91 11.30
N GLN A 49 -1.24 11.80 11.00
CA GLN A 49 -1.33 10.63 11.88
C GLN A 49 -1.19 9.34 11.05
N VAL A 50 -0.62 8.31 11.65
CA VAL A 50 -0.73 6.94 11.16
C VAL A 50 -1.93 6.28 11.83
N ILE A 51 -2.86 5.80 11.01
CA ILE A 51 -4.02 5.02 11.43
C ILE A 51 -3.64 3.55 11.28
N VAL A 52 -3.77 2.77 12.35
CA VAL A 52 -3.35 1.38 12.42
C VAL A 52 -4.54 0.47 12.56
N TYR A 53 -4.60 -0.54 11.72
CA TYR A 53 -5.51 -1.67 11.83
C TYR A 53 -4.74 -2.93 12.17
N THR A 54 -5.26 -3.76 13.07
CA THR A 54 -4.78 -5.13 13.24
C THR A 54 -5.35 -6.00 12.14
N ARG A 55 -4.53 -6.90 11.62
CA ARG A 55 -4.91 -7.89 10.61
C ARG A 55 -5.04 -9.27 11.25
N ALA A 56 -6.18 -9.90 11.06
CA ALA A 56 -6.43 -11.28 11.43
C ALA A 56 -5.84 -12.26 10.40
N ALA A 57 -5.78 -13.55 10.74
CA ALA A 57 -5.23 -14.59 9.86
C ALA A 57 -6.02 -14.79 8.56
N ASP A 58 -7.30 -14.42 8.54
CA ASP A 58 -8.18 -14.42 7.36
C ASP A 58 -8.10 -13.12 6.54
N GLY A 59 -7.22 -12.18 6.90
CA GLY A 59 -7.02 -10.92 6.21
C GLY A 59 -7.91 -9.79 6.70
N THR A 60 -8.92 -10.05 7.52
CA THR A 60 -9.85 -9.01 8.00
C THR A 60 -9.15 -8.02 8.93
N LEU A 61 -9.65 -6.77 8.91
CA LEU A 61 -9.09 -5.63 9.61
C LEU A 61 -9.98 -5.21 10.78
N THR A 62 -9.33 -4.82 11.87
CA THR A 62 -9.98 -4.14 13.01
C THR A 62 -9.17 -2.92 13.38
N TRP A 63 -9.80 -1.73 13.47
CA TRP A 63 -9.13 -0.51 13.90
C TRP A 63 -8.46 -0.72 15.27
N LYS A 64 -7.23 -0.22 15.39
CA LYS A 64 -6.44 -0.33 16.63
C LYS A 64 -6.25 1.02 17.30
N ALA A 65 -5.62 1.96 16.61
CA ALA A 65 -5.26 3.27 17.15
C ALA A 65 -4.77 4.21 16.06
N ASN A 66 -4.69 5.50 16.41
CA ASN A 66 -4.02 6.53 15.64
C ASN A 66 -2.79 7.01 16.38
N TYR A 67 -1.72 7.31 15.65
CA TYR A 67 -0.43 7.76 16.17
C TYR A 67 -0.01 9.05 15.47
N ALA A 68 0.20 10.13 16.24
CA ALA A 68 0.65 11.41 15.68
C ALA A 68 2.06 11.27 15.09
N THR A 69 2.27 11.83 13.89
CA THR A 69 3.61 11.90 13.26
C THR A 69 4.43 13.07 13.77
N ASN A 70 3.81 14.04 14.48
CA ASN A 70 4.32 15.35 14.83
C ASN A 70 4.63 16.27 13.62
N GLY A 71 4.24 15.87 12.42
CA GLY A 71 4.28 16.67 11.21
C GLY A 71 2.87 16.99 10.68
N LEU A 72 2.82 17.69 9.56
CA LEU A 72 1.59 18.09 8.89
C LEU A 72 1.48 17.43 7.52
N GLY A 73 0.29 16.95 7.18
CA GLY A 73 -0.06 16.53 5.83
C GLY A 73 -0.55 17.70 4.97
N ILE A 74 -1.03 17.38 3.77
CA ILE A 74 -1.64 18.35 2.84
C ILE A 74 -3.01 17.81 2.44
N THR A 75 -4.04 18.17 3.15
CA THR A 75 -5.40 17.80 2.79
C THR A 75 -5.71 18.27 1.36
N GLY A 76 -6.01 17.34 0.46
CA GLY A 76 -6.37 17.66 -0.93
C GLY A 76 -5.36 17.25 -2.01
N LEU A 77 -4.18 16.71 -1.67
CA LEU A 77 -3.25 16.08 -2.62
C LEU A 77 -3.35 14.56 -2.64
N THR A 78 -4.47 14.04 -2.25
CA THR A 78 -4.76 12.61 -2.36
C THR A 78 -4.70 12.13 -3.80
N GLY A 79 -4.05 11.00 -4.00
CA GLY A 79 -3.97 10.37 -5.30
C GLY A 79 -2.89 10.89 -6.22
N SER A 80 -1.88 11.58 -5.71
CA SER A 80 -0.78 12.10 -6.52
C SER A 80 0.51 11.28 -6.47
N ASN A 81 0.62 10.30 -5.58
CA ASN A 81 1.84 9.56 -5.27
C ASN A 81 1.57 8.13 -4.77
N GLN A 82 2.58 7.28 -4.79
CA GLN A 82 2.64 5.98 -4.13
C GLN A 82 3.81 5.95 -3.13
N GLY A 83 3.63 5.22 -2.02
CA GLY A 83 4.69 5.07 -1.02
C GLY A 83 4.84 6.27 -0.09
N GLY A 84 3.74 6.96 0.25
CA GLY A 84 3.74 8.04 1.26
C GLY A 84 4.10 7.54 2.66
N LEU A 85 3.93 6.24 2.93
CA LEU A 85 4.48 5.55 4.08
C LEU A 85 4.95 4.14 3.69
N VAL A 86 6.04 3.68 4.31
CA VAL A 86 6.61 2.35 4.02
C VAL A 86 7.11 1.67 5.29
N LEU A 87 7.04 0.34 5.30
CA LEU A 87 7.68 -0.51 6.31
C LEU A 87 9.08 -0.90 5.86
N SER A 88 10.03 -0.92 6.80
CA SER A 88 11.34 -1.55 6.56
C SER A 88 11.19 -3.05 6.27
N GLU A 89 12.16 -3.64 5.57
CA GLU A 89 12.14 -5.05 5.17
C GLU A 89 11.99 -6.01 6.37
N ASP A 90 12.61 -5.66 7.50
CA ASP A 90 12.50 -6.41 8.76
C ASP A 90 11.18 -6.14 9.52
N GLY A 91 10.40 -5.14 9.08
CA GLY A 91 9.15 -4.72 9.70
C GLY A 91 9.30 -4.01 11.04
N GLN A 92 10.52 -3.60 11.41
CA GLN A 92 10.78 -2.92 12.69
C GLN A 92 10.50 -1.42 12.65
N TRP A 93 10.55 -0.81 11.46
CA TRP A 93 10.40 0.62 11.25
C TRP A 93 9.30 0.92 10.26
N LEU A 94 8.49 1.95 10.56
CA LEU A 94 7.55 2.57 9.64
C LEU A 94 8.01 4.00 9.42
N ILE A 95 8.25 4.39 8.16
CA ILE A 95 8.68 5.72 7.77
C ILE A 95 7.52 6.40 7.04
N VAL A 96 7.24 7.66 7.38
CA VAL A 96 6.05 8.40 6.91
C VAL A 96 6.46 9.78 6.45
N VAL A 97 5.98 10.23 5.30
CA VAL A 97 6.17 11.62 4.84
C VAL A 97 5.13 12.55 5.46
N ASN A 98 5.54 13.79 5.73
CA ASN A 98 4.67 14.88 6.18
C ASN A 98 4.81 16.03 5.18
N ALA A 99 4.01 15.98 4.12
CA ALA A 99 4.15 16.86 2.97
C ALA A 99 3.93 18.36 3.30
N GLY A 100 3.08 18.63 4.31
CA GLY A 100 2.75 20.01 4.70
C GLY A 100 3.81 20.68 5.56
N SER A 101 4.58 19.93 6.34
CA SER A 101 5.67 20.45 7.19
C SER A 101 7.07 20.20 6.62
N ASN A 102 7.19 19.53 5.45
CA ASN A 102 8.45 19.20 4.80
C ASN A 102 9.39 18.35 5.66
N ASP A 103 8.83 17.40 6.39
CA ASP A 103 9.57 16.46 7.21
C ASP A 103 9.12 15.01 7.01
N ILE A 104 9.85 14.10 7.63
CA ILE A 104 9.57 12.66 7.66
C ILE A 104 9.61 12.17 9.09
N SER A 105 8.76 11.22 9.41
CA SER A 105 8.67 10.64 10.75
C SER A 105 9.00 9.15 10.73
N VAL A 106 9.69 8.68 11.77
CA VAL A 106 10.03 7.27 11.98
C VAL A 106 9.33 6.75 13.21
N PHE A 107 8.71 5.59 13.06
CA PHE A 107 8.11 4.86 14.17
C PHE A 107 8.77 3.49 14.34
N SER A 108 9.06 3.10 15.57
CA SER A 108 9.30 1.70 15.87
C SER A 108 7.98 0.94 15.88
N VAL A 109 7.98 -0.23 15.26
CA VAL A 109 6.81 -1.11 15.14
C VAL A 109 6.95 -2.28 16.10
N ASN A 110 5.95 -2.50 16.95
CA ASN A 110 5.95 -3.63 17.87
C ASN A 110 4.50 -4.13 18.12
N HIS A 111 4.37 -5.23 18.86
CA HIS A 111 3.06 -5.84 19.14
C HIS A 111 2.07 -4.90 19.89
N LYS A 112 2.58 -3.90 20.61
CA LYS A 112 1.73 -2.90 21.29
C LYS A 112 1.24 -1.81 20.34
N GLY A 113 1.95 -1.56 19.23
CA GLY A 113 1.64 -0.54 18.23
C GLY A 113 2.87 0.19 17.75
N LEU A 114 2.72 1.49 17.53
CA LEU A 114 3.78 2.37 17.05
C LEU A 114 4.33 3.24 18.18
N THR A 115 5.62 3.52 18.13
CA THR A 115 6.27 4.53 18.97
C THR A 115 7.05 5.46 18.07
N LEU A 116 6.72 6.75 18.05
CA LEU A 116 7.47 7.76 17.29
C LEU A 116 8.89 7.86 17.88
N THR A 117 9.89 7.71 17.03
CA THR A 117 11.31 7.75 17.43
C THR A 117 12.03 8.96 16.85
N ASP A 118 11.58 9.46 15.69
CA ASP A 118 12.19 10.62 15.03
C ASP A 118 11.20 11.42 14.21
N THR A 119 11.46 12.71 14.04
CA THR A 119 10.85 13.58 13.04
C THR A 119 11.94 14.55 12.57
N THR A 120 12.31 14.46 11.28
CA THR A 120 13.43 15.21 10.72
C THR A 120 13.07 15.83 9.37
N SER A 121 13.77 16.93 8.97
CA SER A 121 13.56 17.57 7.68
C SER A 121 13.78 16.61 6.53
N SER A 122 12.90 16.62 5.53
CA SER A 122 13.03 15.81 4.31
C SER A 122 14.12 16.29 3.34
N GLN A 123 14.76 17.42 3.62
CA GLN A 123 15.72 18.10 2.73
C GLN A 123 15.13 18.52 1.37
N GLY A 124 13.81 18.63 1.30
CA GLY A 124 13.07 19.06 0.11
C GLY A 124 11.73 19.69 0.48
N THR A 125 11.04 20.20 -0.54
CA THR A 125 9.70 20.78 -0.38
C THR A 125 8.66 19.76 -0.80
N MET A 126 7.67 19.52 0.06
CA MET A 126 6.54 18.64 -0.17
C MET A 126 6.99 17.19 -0.45
N PRO A 127 7.54 16.48 0.58
CA PRO A 127 7.85 15.06 0.46
C PRO A 127 6.57 14.25 0.22
N ILE A 128 6.59 13.36 -0.78
CA ILE A 128 5.42 12.61 -1.23
C ILE A 128 5.62 11.10 -1.22
N SER A 129 6.87 10.64 -1.27
CA SER A 129 7.16 9.21 -1.32
C SER A 129 8.46 8.91 -0.60
N VAL A 130 8.56 7.76 0.03
CA VAL A 130 9.73 7.31 0.78
C VAL A 130 10.01 5.85 0.49
N THR A 131 11.29 5.47 0.53
CA THR A 131 11.73 4.07 0.38
C THR A 131 12.85 3.77 1.36
N VAL A 132 13.00 2.50 1.72
CA VAL A 132 14.05 2.02 2.61
C VAL A 132 14.62 0.71 2.11
N HIS A 133 15.96 0.59 2.11
CA HIS A 133 16.67 -0.66 1.88
C HIS A 133 17.80 -0.81 2.90
N GLY A 134 17.76 -1.90 3.68
CA GLY A 134 18.62 -2.05 4.83
C GLY A 134 18.49 -0.89 5.82
N ASN A 135 19.54 -0.10 5.95
CA ASN A 135 19.58 1.09 6.82
C ASN A 135 19.64 2.42 6.03
N ILE A 136 19.38 2.41 4.74
CA ILE A 136 19.36 3.59 3.89
C ILE A 136 17.91 3.93 3.56
N VAL A 137 17.52 5.18 3.82
CA VAL A 137 16.20 5.73 3.49
C VAL A 137 16.39 6.81 2.43
N TYR A 138 15.53 6.82 1.41
CA TYR A 138 15.44 7.92 0.45
C TYR A 138 14.04 8.48 0.42
N VAL A 139 13.96 9.81 0.37
CA VAL A 139 12.72 10.58 0.29
C VAL A 139 12.66 11.31 -1.03
N LEU A 140 11.51 11.26 -1.66
CA LEU A 140 11.17 12.03 -2.86
C LEU A 140 10.32 13.23 -2.44
N SER A 141 10.81 14.42 -2.73
CA SER A 141 10.06 15.69 -2.58
C SER A 141 9.66 16.22 -3.94
N SER A 142 8.39 16.60 -4.09
CA SER A 142 7.85 17.02 -5.40
C SER A 142 8.29 18.43 -5.80
N GLY A 143 8.78 19.26 -4.87
CA GLY A 143 9.11 20.66 -5.11
C GLY A 143 7.90 21.59 -5.17
N GLY A 144 6.68 21.07 -5.13
CA GLY A 144 5.45 21.84 -5.35
C GLY A 144 5.17 22.09 -6.82
N ALA A 145 4.31 23.07 -7.12
CA ALA A 145 3.81 23.30 -8.48
C ALA A 145 4.83 23.98 -9.42
N GLU A 146 5.81 24.72 -8.87
CA GLU A 146 6.67 25.60 -9.66
C GLU A 146 8.17 25.36 -9.44
N SER A 147 8.53 24.40 -8.60
CA SER A 147 9.93 24.12 -8.26
C SER A 147 10.33 22.71 -8.66
N THR A 148 11.59 22.54 -9.03
CA THR A 148 12.18 21.23 -9.26
C THR A 148 12.15 20.41 -7.96
N GLY A 149 11.62 19.19 -8.04
CA GLY A 149 11.69 18.21 -6.96
C GLY A 149 13.11 17.68 -6.77
N ASN A 150 13.29 16.94 -5.69
CA ASN A 150 14.57 16.29 -5.39
C ASN A 150 14.37 14.95 -4.65
N ILE A 151 15.42 14.13 -4.66
CA ILE A 151 15.56 13.02 -3.72
C ILE A 151 16.59 13.39 -2.66
N ALA A 152 16.45 12.84 -1.44
CA ALA A 152 17.40 13.02 -0.34
C ALA A 152 17.58 11.72 0.43
N GLY A 153 18.81 11.35 0.76
CA GLY A 153 19.18 10.11 1.42
C GLY A 153 19.53 10.30 2.91
N PHE A 154 19.12 9.32 3.72
CA PHE A 154 19.35 9.29 5.16
C PHE A 154 19.84 7.92 5.60
N ALA A 155 20.70 7.89 6.63
CA ALA A 155 21.03 6.67 7.35
C ALA A 155 20.08 6.49 8.53
N LEU A 156 19.40 5.35 8.61
CA LEU A 156 18.52 4.95 9.70
C LEU A 156 19.30 4.12 10.71
N ARG A 157 19.39 4.60 11.95
CA ARG A 157 20.05 3.89 13.06
C ARG A 157 19.25 4.04 14.33
N ASP A 158 18.87 2.94 14.92
CA ASP A 158 18.08 2.91 16.17
C ASP A 158 16.83 3.81 16.12
N GLY A 159 16.19 3.91 14.94
CA GLY A 159 15.01 4.71 14.71
C GLY A 159 15.27 6.22 14.54
N GLN A 160 16.53 6.63 14.38
CA GLN A 160 16.91 8.01 14.11
C GLN A 160 17.45 8.12 12.68
N LEU A 161 17.08 9.19 11.98
CA LEU A 161 17.56 9.51 10.66
C LEU A 161 18.70 10.53 10.72
N SER A 162 19.76 10.27 10.00
CA SER A 162 20.87 11.21 9.81
C SER A 162 21.09 11.41 8.31
N GLU A 163 21.12 12.66 7.86
CA GLU A 163 21.36 13.01 6.46
C GLU A 163 22.67 12.40 5.95
N ILE A 164 22.63 11.81 4.76
CA ILE A 164 23.82 11.35 4.05
C ILE A 164 24.34 12.54 3.23
N SER A 165 25.51 13.05 3.58
CA SER A 165 26.11 14.19 2.90
C SER A 165 26.31 13.91 1.40
N GLY A 166 25.85 14.84 0.55
CA GLY A 166 25.93 14.71 -0.90
C GLY A 166 24.88 13.79 -1.54
N SER A 167 23.88 13.32 -0.77
CA SER A 167 22.81 12.44 -1.27
C SER A 167 21.67 13.17 -1.94
N VAL A 168 21.55 14.50 -1.75
CA VAL A 168 20.49 15.30 -2.37
C VAL A 168 20.78 15.44 -3.87
N GLN A 169 19.83 14.97 -4.69
CA GLN A 169 19.91 15.06 -6.14
C GLN A 169 18.62 15.70 -6.69
N PRO A 170 18.71 16.66 -7.61
CA PRO A 170 17.52 17.21 -8.25
C PRO A 170 16.92 16.21 -9.23
N LEU A 171 15.60 16.31 -9.45
CA LEU A 171 14.92 15.65 -10.57
C LEU A 171 15.21 16.37 -11.89
N SER A 172 14.71 15.83 -13.01
CA SER A 172 14.96 16.37 -14.36
C SER A 172 14.33 17.76 -14.60
N GLY A 173 13.42 18.20 -13.74
CA GLY A 173 12.72 19.48 -13.82
C GLY A 173 11.49 19.56 -12.92
N VAL A 174 10.50 20.36 -13.31
CA VAL A 174 9.16 20.36 -12.68
C VAL A 174 8.35 19.22 -13.29
N THR A 175 8.35 18.07 -12.65
CA THR A 175 8.01 16.79 -13.28
C THR A 175 6.75 16.13 -12.74
N ALA A 176 6.16 16.70 -11.68
CA ALA A 176 5.07 16.05 -10.93
C ALA A 176 5.37 14.56 -10.64
N PRO A 177 6.43 14.23 -9.88
CA PRO A 177 6.82 12.86 -9.65
C PRO A 177 5.74 12.08 -8.90
N ALA A 178 5.77 10.74 -8.96
CA ALA A 178 4.79 9.91 -8.27
C ALA A 178 5.38 9.04 -7.17
N GLN A 179 6.49 8.38 -7.41
CA GLN A 179 7.04 7.38 -6.48
C GLN A 179 8.56 7.35 -6.56
N ILE A 180 9.18 7.00 -5.42
CA ILE A 180 10.57 6.54 -5.34
C ILE A 180 10.62 5.15 -4.74
N SER A 181 11.44 4.24 -5.28
CA SER A 181 11.75 2.97 -4.65
C SER A 181 13.13 2.48 -5.01
N PHE A 182 13.77 1.75 -4.08
CA PHE A 182 14.95 0.94 -4.38
C PHE A 182 14.57 -0.27 -5.23
N ASN A 183 15.48 -0.67 -6.11
CA ASN A 183 15.44 -2.02 -6.66
C ASN A 183 15.77 -3.07 -5.57
N PRO A 184 15.45 -4.36 -5.75
CA PRO A 184 15.65 -5.39 -4.72
C PRO A 184 17.09 -5.54 -4.22
N SER A 185 18.10 -5.12 -5.00
CA SER A 185 19.51 -5.15 -4.57
C SER A 185 19.96 -3.91 -3.80
N GLY A 186 19.12 -2.86 -3.71
CA GLY A 186 19.47 -1.61 -3.03
C GLY A 186 20.51 -0.75 -3.76
N THR A 187 20.81 -1.06 -5.02
CA THR A 187 21.88 -0.40 -5.80
C THR A 187 21.37 0.67 -6.77
N VAL A 188 20.07 0.67 -7.06
CA VAL A 188 19.41 1.62 -7.97
C VAL A 188 18.14 2.13 -7.31
N LEU A 189 17.96 3.45 -7.30
CA LEU A 189 16.67 4.10 -7.04
C LEU A 189 15.97 4.37 -8.37
N VAL A 190 14.67 4.24 -8.37
CA VAL A 190 13.80 4.60 -9.50
C VAL A 190 12.84 5.68 -9.04
N VAL A 191 12.60 6.68 -9.90
CA VAL A 191 11.56 7.71 -9.74
C VAL A 191 10.75 7.79 -11.02
N THR A 192 9.44 7.84 -10.92
CA THR A 192 8.53 8.09 -12.04
C THR A 192 8.10 9.54 -12.09
N GLU A 193 8.11 10.12 -13.29
CA GLU A 193 7.78 11.53 -13.57
C GLU A 193 6.57 11.64 -14.49
N LYS A 194 5.41 11.96 -13.93
CA LYS A 194 4.12 11.96 -14.64
C LYS A 194 4.05 12.97 -15.78
N SER A 195 4.49 14.21 -15.53
CA SER A 195 4.33 15.31 -16.50
C SER A 195 5.29 15.22 -17.68
N THR A 196 6.42 14.56 -17.52
CA THR A 196 7.48 14.46 -18.53
C THR A 196 7.49 13.12 -19.26
N ASN A 197 6.69 12.15 -18.81
CA ASN A 197 6.71 10.77 -19.27
C ASN A 197 8.11 10.15 -19.17
N LYS A 198 8.78 10.36 -18.04
CA LYS A 198 10.14 9.86 -17.77
C LYS A 198 10.16 8.90 -16.59
N ILE A 199 11.22 8.13 -16.59
CA ILE A 199 11.65 7.30 -15.46
C ILE A 199 13.10 7.66 -15.21
N ASP A 200 13.37 8.17 -14.01
CA ASP A 200 14.73 8.48 -13.58
C ASP A 200 15.31 7.31 -12.79
N THR A 201 16.53 6.95 -13.04
CA THR A 201 17.30 5.99 -12.24
C THR A 201 18.52 6.67 -11.64
N PHE A 202 18.83 6.31 -10.39
CA PHE A 202 19.99 6.84 -9.66
C PHE A 202 20.80 5.66 -9.14
N LEU A 203 22.09 5.60 -9.41
CA LEU A 203 22.96 4.58 -8.83
C LEU A 203 23.30 4.96 -7.39
N VAL A 204 23.13 4.02 -6.46
CA VAL A 204 23.45 4.23 -5.04
C VAL A 204 24.74 3.49 -4.72
N ASN A 205 25.75 4.21 -4.25
CA ASN A 205 27.05 3.63 -3.90
C ASN A 205 27.02 2.99 -2.49
N GLY A 206 28.10 2.30 -2.12
CA GLY A 206 28.21 1.61 -0.82
C GLY A 206 28.17 2.52 0.42
N HIS A 207 28.17 3.85 0.25
CA HIS A 207 27.99 4.83 1.32
C HIS A 207 26.54 5.40 1.35
N GLY A 208 25.66 4.89 0.48
CA GLY A 208 24.27 5.34 0.40
C GLY A 208 24.08 6.64 -0.40
N VAL A 209 25.11 7.12 -1.12
CA VAL A 209 25.02 8.36 -1.91
C VAL A 209 24.53 8.04 -3.32
N ALA A 210 23.44 8.70 -3.74
CA ALA A 210 22.88 8.60 -5.08
C ALA A 210 23.69 9.41 -6.10
N SER A 211 23.81 8.88 -7.32
CA SER A 211 24.34 9.61 -8.48
C SER A 211 23.37 10.70 -8.95
N ALA A 212 23.78 11.54 -9.90
CA ALA A 212 22.85 12.32 -10.71
C ALA A 212 21.87 11.37 -11.45
N PRO A 213 20.65 11.87 -11.81
CA PRO A 213 19.64 11.05 -12.50
C PRO A 213 20.11 10.63 -13.90
N ASN A 214 19.84 9.36 -14.24
CA ASN A 214 19.83 8.89 -15.61
C ASN A 214 18.38 8.91 -16.10
N VAL A 215 18.05 9.95 -16.87
CA VAL A 215 16.68 10.29 -17.30
C VAL A 215 16.32 9.51 -18.56
N GLN A 216 15.28 8.69 -18.51
CA GLN A 216 14.90 7.79 -19.59
C GLN A 216 13.41 7.94 -19.93
N ALA A 217 13.01 7.62 -21.17
CA ALA A 217 11.62 7.67 -21.56
C ALA A 217 10.86 6.48 -21.00
N SER A 218 9.65 6.70 -20.46
CA SER A 218 8.66 5.64 -20.25
C SER A 218 8.13 5.14 -21.60
N SER A 219 7.72 3.87 -21.65
CA SER A 219 7.11 3.30 -22.86
C SER A 219 5.72 3.89 -23.13
N GLY A 220 4.97 4.21 -22.07
CA GLY A 220 3.66 4.86 -22.16
C GLY A 220 3.59 6.19 -21.43
N GLY A 221 2.42 6.82 -21.52
CA GLY A 221 2.18 8.15 -20.95
C GLY A 221 1.82 8.12 -19.46
N THR A 222 2.23 9.14 -18.74
CA THR A 222 1.93 9.34 -17.32
C THR A 222 2.36 8.15 -16.46
N PRO A 223 3.68 7.78 -16.44
CA PRO A 223 4.17 6.73 -15.55
C PRO A 223 3.90 7.13 -14.10
N PHE A 224 3.27 6.23 -13.33
CA PHE A 224 2.79 6.54 -12.00
C PHE A 224 3.42 5.61 -10.96
N GLY A 225 2.67 4.68 -10.42
CA GLY A 225 3.13 3.71 -9.45
C GLY A 225 3.95 2.60 -10.08
N PHE A 226 4.84 2.01 -9.30
CA PHE A 226 5.64 0.89 -9.78
C PHE A 226 6.05 -0.04 -8.63
N ASP A 227 6.42 -1.26 -9.01
CA ASP A 227 6.96 -2.23 -8.07
C ASP A 227 7.94 -3.15 -8.82
N PHE A 228 8.70 -3.91 -8.06
CA PHE A 228 9.70 -4.84 -8.57
C PHE A 228 9.29 -6.29 -8.39
N THR A 229 9.60 -7.12 -9.36
CA THR A 229 9.65 -8.56 -9.10
C THR A 229 10.84 -8.90 -8.20
N PRO A 230 10.80 -10.01 -7.46
CA PRO A 230 11.97 -10.47 -6.69
C PRO A 230 13.24 -10.68 -7.55
N SER A 231 13.06 -10.92 -8.85
CA SER A 231 14.17 -11.05 -9.81
C SER A 231 14.71 -9.73 -10.35
N GLY A 232 14.10 -8.59 -9.98
CA GLY A 232 14.56 -7.25 -10.33
C GLY A 232 13.93 -6.64 -11.58
N ALA A 233 12.94 -7.27 -12.21
CA ALA A 233 12.16 -6.61 -13.27
C ALA A 233 11.28 -5.51 -12.64
N LEU A 234 11.33 -4.32 -13.22
CA LEU A 234 10.52 -3.16 -12.86
C LEU A 234 9.20 -3.20 -13.64
N LEU A 235 8.08 -3.08 -12.96
CA LEU A 235 6.75 -2.88 -13.58
C LEU A 235 6.25 -1.48 -13.25
N VAL A 236 5.77 -0.73 -14.24
CA VAL A 236 5.33 0.65 -14.10
C VAL A 236 3.91 0.79 -14.65
N SER A 237 2.99 1.32 -13.84
CA SER A 237 1.66 1.70 -14.32
C SER A 237 1.72 2.98 -15.15
N GLU A 238 0.87 3.09 -16.15
CA GLU A 238 0.79 4.18 -17.10
C GLU A 238 -0.64 4.69 -17.16
N ALA A 239 -0.90 5.81 -16.48
CA ALA A 239 -2.24 6.39 -16.38
C ALA A 239 -2.69 7.06 -17.70
N ALA A 240 -1.79 7.15 -18.68
CA ALA A 240 -2.02 7.67 -20.05
C ALA A 240 -2.67 9.06 -20.08
N GLY A 241 -2.36 9.92 -19.08
CA GLY A 241 -2.88 11.28 -19.02
C GLY A 241 -4.36 11.38 -18.61
N GLY A 242 -4.94 10.32 -18.02
CA GLY A 242 -6.29 10.38 -17.44
C GLY A 242 -7.38 9.61 -18.22
N PRO A 243 -8.62 10.10 -18.29
CA PRO A 243 -9.81 9.30 -18.59
C PRO A 243 -9.98 8.85 -20.06
N SER A 244 -8.93 8.74 -20.83
CA SER A 244 -9.00 8.40 -22.27
C SER A 244 -9.10 6.90 -22.58
N GLY A 245 -9.08 6.02 -21.56
CA GLY A 245 -9.25 4.57 -21.76
C GLY A 245 -8.03 3.83 -22.32
N THR A 246 -6.84 4.38 -22.12
CA THR A 246 -5.59 3.81 -22.66
C THR A 246 -4.57 3.49 -21.57
N SER A 247 -5.01 3.31 -20.33
CA SER A 247 -4.10 2.92 -19.27
C SER A 247 -3.49 1.55 -19.52
N ALA A 248 -2.25 1.37 -19.05
CA ALA A 248 -1.43 0.22 -19.33
C ALA A 248 -0.44 -0.05 -18.21
N VAL A 249 0.30 -1.13 -18.32
CA VAL A 249 1.50 -1.42 -17.53
C VAL A 249 2.63 -1.78 -18.50
N SER A 250 3.82 -1.21 -18.23
CA SER A 250 5.05 -1.61 -18.90
C SER A 250 5.96 -2.36 -17.95
N SER A 251 6.83 -3.22 -18.51
CA SER A 251 7.90 -3.85 -17.73
C SER A 251 9.28 -3.61 -18.32
N TYR A 252 10.28 -3.51 -17.43
CA TYR A 252 11.66 -3.18 -17.80
C TYR A 252 12.67 -4.05 -17.03
N GLY A 253 13.75 -4.39 -17.71
CA GLY A 253 14.99 -4.80 -17.05
C GLY A 253 15.82 -3.56 -16.70
N ILE A 254 16.53 -3.61 -15.57
CA ILE A 254 17.48 -2.57 -15.16
C ILE A 254 18.88 -3.15 -15.14
N SER A 255 19.82 -2.51 -15.85
CA SER A 255 21.23 -2.89 -15.82
C SER A 255 21.94 -2.30 -14.59
N ASP A 256 23.15 -2.79 -14.30
CA ASP A 256 24.03 -2.24 -13.23
C ASP A 256 24.39 -0.77 -13.44
N SER A 257 24.27 -0.25 -14.68
CA SER A 257 24.45 1.17 -14.98
C SER A 257 23.17 2.01 -14.83
N GLY A 258 22.08 1.41 -14.37
CA GLY A 258 20.78 2.07 -14.25
C GLY A 258 20.03 2.23 -15.58
N SER A 259 20.51 1.63 -16.68
CA SER A 259 19.83 1.73 -17.98
C SER A 259 18.62 0.79 -18.02
N LEU A 260 17.50 1.30 -18.55
CA LEU A 260 16.27 0.54 -18.73
C LEU A 260 16.25 -0.17 -20.08
N THR A 261 15.80 -1.41 -20.09
CA THR A 261 15.50 -2.17 -21.30
C THR A 261 14.04 -2.60 -21.24
N THR A 262 13.20 -2.16 -22.19
CA THR A 262 11.78 -2.54 -22.21
C THR A 262 11.63 -4.05 -22.47
N LEU A 263 10.93 -4.74 -21.58
CA LEU A 263 10.57 -6.16 -21.69
C LEU A 263 9.17 -6.32 -22.27
N SER A 264 8.23 -5.49 -21.81
CA SER A 264 6.88 -5.37 -22.38
C SER A 264 6.49 -3.89 -22.40
N ALA A 265 6.10 -3.38 -23.56
CA ALA A 265 5.74 -1.98 -23.74
C ALA A 265 4.21 -1.82 -23.67
N SER A 266 3.74 -0.98 -22.75
CA SER A 266 2.36 -0.48 -22.64
C SER A 266 1.30 -1.57 -22.91
N VAL A 267 1.32 -2.64 -22.10
CA VAL A 267 0.31 -3.71 -22.16
C VAL A 267 -1.02 -3.15 -21.63
N PRO A 268 -2.04 -2.92 -22.50
CA PRO A 268 -3.23 -2.18 -22.12
C PRO A 268 -4.13 -3.01 -21.21
N ASP A 269 -4.79 -2.35 -20.26
CA ASP A 269 -5.79 -2.95 -19.38
C ASP A 269 -7.24 -2.65 -19.79
N THR A 270 -7.42 -1.75 -20.78
CA THR A 270 -8.72 -1.28 -21.27
C THR A 270 -9.54 -0.51 -20.21
N GLN A 271 -8.88 -0.02 -19.16
CA GLN A 271 -9.47 0.74 -18.08
C GLN A 271 -9.01 2.20 -18.13
N LEU A 272 -9.32 2.97 -17.08
CA LEU A 272 -9.03 4.40 -16.98
C LEU A 272 -8.17 4.72 -15.77
N ALA A 273 -7.04 5.39 -16.01
CA ALA A 273 -6.13 5.90 -15.00
C ALA A 273 -5.53 4.79 -14.11
N ALA A 274 -4.75 3.88 -14.70
CA ALA A 274 -3.91 2.93 -13.95
C ALA A 274 -2.83 3.70 -13.18
N CYS A 275 -2.98 3.80 -11.84
CA CYS A 275 -2.14 4.64 -11.01
C CYS A 275 -1.21 3.82 -10.10
N TRP A 276 -1.71 3.19 -9.06
CA TRP A 276 -0.89 2.39 -8.13
C TRP A 276 -0.65 0.99 -8.67
N LEU A 277 0.50 0.42 -8.32
CA LEU A 277 0.87 -0.93 -8.77
C LEU A 277 1.58 -1.68 -7.64
N VAL A 278 1.25 -2.97 -7.49
CA VAL A 278 1.93 -3.89 -6.58
C VAL A 278 2.20 -5.23 -7.27
N VAL A 279 3.32 -5.87 -6.89
CA VAL A 279 3.75 -7.19 -7.39
C VAL A 279 3.69 -8.20 -6.24
N THR A 280 3.16 -9.40 -6.50
CA THR A 280 3.16 -10.48 -5.50
C THR A 280 4.57 -10.93 -5.15
N GLY A 281 4.80 -11.30 -3.89
CA GLY A 281 6.12 -11.69 -3.38
C GLY A 281 6.74 -12.92 -4.07
N ASN A 282 5.95 -13.71 -4.80
CA ASN A 282 6.44 -14.79 -5.66
C ASN A 282 6.78 -14.32 -7.10
N GLY A 283 6.52 -13.04 -7.42
CA GLY A 283 6.77 -12.45 -8.73
C GLY A 283 5.90 -12.98 -9.87
N GLN A 284 4.77 -13.62 -9.59
CA GLN A 284 3.92 -14.23 -10.62
C GLN A 284 2.79 -13.31 -11.11
N PHE A 285 2.34 -12.39 -10.26
CA PHE A 285 1.22 -11.51 -10.57
C PHE A 285 1.53 -10.06 -10.19
N ALA A 286 0.96 -9.14 -10.96
CA ALA A 286 0.86 -7.73 -10.59
C ALA A 286 -0.59 -7.29 -10.62
N TYR A 287 -0.91 -6.32 -9.76
CA TYR A 287 -2.21 -5.66 -9.71
C TYR A 287 -1.98 -4.16 -9.87
N THR A 288 -2.81 -3.52 -10.70
CA THR A 288 -2.87 -2.06 -10.78
C THR A 288 -4.29 -1.59 -10.53
N ASP A 289 -4.41 -0.51 -9.78
CA ASP A 289 -5.70 0.10 -9.63
C ASP A 289 -5.99 1.09 -10.77
N ASN A 290 -7.25 1.20 -11.11
CA ASN A 290 -7.74 2.06 -12.16
C ASN A 290 -8.64 3.13 -11.51
N ALA A 291 -8.03 4.21 -11.07
CA ALA A 291 -8.67 5.22 -10.21
C ALA A 291 -9.98 5.80 -10.78
N HIS A 292 -10.07 5.96 -12.10
CA HIS A 292 -11.30 6.46 -12.77
C HIS A 292 -12.30 5.36 -13.12
N SER A 293 -11.84 4.13 -13.40
CA SER A 293 -12.73 2.99 -13.64
C SER A 293 -13.21 2.32 -12.36
N THR A 294 -12.61 2.66 -11.22
CA THR A 294 -12.90 2.05 -9.90
C THR A 294 -12.72 0.53 -9.87
N THR A 295 -11.76 0.05 -10.64
CA THR A 295 -11.46 -1.37 -10.82
C THR A 295 -10.00 -1.69 -10.53
N ILE A 296 -9.70 -2.97 -10.36
CA ILE A 296 -8.35 -3.51 -10.31
C ILE A 296 -8.13 -4.35 -11.56
N SER A 297 -7.05 -4.09 -12.30
CA SER A 297 -6.56 -4.97 -13.35
C SER A 297 -5.46 -5.89 -12.80
N SER A 298 -5.36 -7.10 -13.36
CA SER A 298 -4.32 -8.06 -12.99
C SER A 298 -3.53 -8.50 -14.21
N TYR A 299 -2.23 -8.76 -13.98
CA TYR A 299 -1.27 -9.21 -14.98
C TYR A 299 -0.54 -10.46 -14.49
N THR A 300 -0.21 -11.36 -15.42
CA THR A 300 0.76 -12.43 -15.20
C THR A 300 2.15 -11.93 -15.54
N ILE A 301 3.15 -12.40 -14.82
CA ILE A 301 4.56 -12.07 -15.00
C ILE A 301 5.31 -13.34 -15.35
N ALA A 302 5.96 -13.37 -16.50
CA ALA A 302 6.83 -14.47 -16.90
C ALA A 302 8.19 -14.39 -16.20
N GLY A 303 8.92 -15.51 -16.14
CA GLY A 303 10.24 -15.58 -15.49
C GLY A 303 11.31 -14.64 -16.07
N ASN A 304 11.13 -14.12 -17.27
CA ASN A 304 11.98 -13.11 -17.90
C ASN A 304 11.50 -11.66 -17.65
N GLY A 305 10.45 -11.46 -16.84
CA GLY A 305 9.89 -10.15 -16.52
C GLY A 305 8.88 -9.60 -17.55
N GLN A 306 8.60 -10.33 -18.62
CA GLN A 306 7.51 -9.96 -19.53
C GLN A 306 6.15 -10.13 -18.86
N ILE A 307 5.19 -9.25 -19.19
CA ILE A 307 3.85 -9.26 -18.62
C ILE A 307 2.78 -9.51 -19.68
N SER A 308 1.67 -10.07 -19.24
CA SER A 308 0.45 -10.23 -20.06
C SER A 308 -0.77 -9.91 -19.19
N LEU A 309 -1.76 -9.22 -19.77
CA LEU A 309 -3.01 -8.94 -19.07
C LEU A 309 -3.71 -10.27 -18.73
N LEU A 310 -3.99 -10.49 -17.44
CA LEU A 310 -4.75 -11.64 -16.95
C LEU A 310 -6.25 -11.30 -16.94
N LYS A 311 -6.60 -10.18 -16.31
CA LYS A 311 -7.98 -9.66 -16.30
C LYS A 311 -7.97 -8.14 -16.29
N SER A 312 -8.73 -7.53 -17.20
CA SER A 312 -8.98 -6.10 -17.24
C SER A 312 -9.76 -5.60 -16.01
N ASN A 313 -10.72 -6.37 -15.53
CA ASN A 313 -11.44 -6.13 -14.28
C ASN A 313 -11.33 -7.39 -13.41
N ALA A 314 -10.29 -7.48 -12.59
CA ALA A 314 -10.09 -8.54 -11.60
C ALA A 314 -10.94 -8.30 -10.35
N ALA A 315 -11.24 -7.04 -10.01
CA ALA A 315 -12.09 -6.62 -8.91
C ALA A 315 -12.66 -5.23 -9.16
N THR A 316 -13.84 -4.95 -8.57
CA THR A 316 -14.46 -3.62 -8.55
C THR A 316 -14.46 -3.10 -7.13
N VAL A 317 -13.93 -1.90 -6.90
CA VAL A 317 -13.74 -1.35 -5.54
C VAL A 317 -14.95 -0.54 -5.08
N GLY A 318 -15.63 0.14 -5.92
CA GLY A 318 -16.83 0.89 -5.58
C GLY A 318 -16.67 2.40 -5.70
N GLY A 319 -15.51 2.94 -5.33
CA GLY A 319 -15.21 4.37 -5.41
C GLY A 319 -13.84 4.67 -6.01
N ALA A 320 -13.40 5.92 -5.94
CA ALA A 320 -12.08 6.31 -6.42
C ALA A 320 -10.98 5.66 -5.57
N ASN A 321 -10.27 4.73 -6.15
CA ASN A 321 -9.17 4.00 -5.51
C ASN A 321 -7.94 4.89 -5.44
N LEU A 322 -7.33 4.96 -4.28
CA LEU A 322 -6.09 5.71 -4.06
C LEU A 322 -5.19 4.90 -3.14
N ASP A 323 -4.15 4.31 -3.70
CA ASP A 323 -3.16 3.48 -3.03
C ASP A 323 -3.60 2.06 -2.70
N MET A 324 -2.63 1.15 -2.74
CA MET A 324 -2.81 -0.27 -2.48
C MET A 324 -1.56 -0.90 -1.89
N ALA A 325 -1.76 -1.93 -1.07
CA ALA A 325 -0.67 -2.70 -0.48
C ALA A 325 -1.01 -4.19 -0.41
N LEU A 326 -0.02 -5.03 -0.65
CA LEU A 326 -0.11 -6.47 -0.37
C LEU A 326 0.37 -6.77 1.05
N ALA A 327 -0.31 -7.67 1.75
CA ALA A 327 0.28 -8.30 2.92
C ALA A 327 1.61 -8.97 2.54
N ARG A 328 2.55 -9.05 3.48
CA ARG A 328 3.89 -9.63 3.24
C ARG A 328 3.86 -11.04 2.61
N ASN A 329 2.85 -11.84 2.93
CA ASN A 329 2.65 -13.17 2.35
C ASN A 329 1.90 -13.15 1.01
N SER A 330 1.55 -11.97 0.50
CA SER A 330 0.77 -11.71 -0.72
C SER A 330 -0.60 -12.40 -0.79
N ARG A 331 -1.13 -12.87 0.35
CA ARG A 331 -2.46 -13.50 0.39
C ARG A 331 -3.60 -12.49 0.43
N PHE A 332 -3.32 -11.24 0.77
CA PHE A 332 -4.34 -10.20 0.91
C PHE A 332 -3.87 -8.93 0.24
N LEU A 333 -4.77 -8.33 -0.53
CA LEU A 333 -4.63 -7.03 -1.15
C LEU A 333 -5.54 -6.04 -0.44
N TYR A 334 -4.97 -4.93 0.02
CA TYR A 334 -5.64 -3.82 0.66
C TYR A 334 -5.66 -2.63 -0.29
N ILE A 335 -6.80 -1.98 -0.43
CA ILE A 335 -7.02 -0.86 -1.34
C ILE A 335 -7.72 0.25 -0.57
N PHE A 336 -7.19 1.46 -0.64
CA PHE A 336 -7.86 2.62 -0.09
C PHE A 336 -8.90 3.13 -1.09
N ASP A 337 -10.17 3.06 -0.70
CA ASP A 337 -11.30 3.68 -1.39
C ASP A 337 -11.55 5.06 -0.78
N ASN A 338 -11.15 6.12 -1.50
CA ASN A 338 -11.30 7.49 -1.03
C ASN A 338 -12.76 7.99 -1.08
N SER A 339 -13.61 7.44 -1.95
CA SER A 339 -15.01 7.84 -2.02
C SER A 339 -15.81 7.37 -0.83
N ASP A 340 -15.59 6.11 -0.42
CA ASP A 340 -16.27 5.49 0.73
C ASP A 340 -15.48 5.65 2.03
N HIS A 341 -14.30 6.31 1.98
CA HIS A 341 -13.42 6.48 3.13
C HIS A 341 -13.12 5.15 3.83
N ALA A 342 -12.74 4.14 3.06
CA ALA A 342 -12.62 2.76 3.51
C ALA A 342 -11.34 2.09 3.01
N ILE A 343 -10.90 1.06 3.72
CA ILE A 343 -9.96 0.06 3.20
C ILE A 343 -10.77 -1.15 2.74
N VAL A 344 -10.69 -1.47 1.46
CA VAL A 344 -11.30 -2.66 0.86
C VAL A 344 -10.26 -3.77 0.83
N VAL A 345 -10.68 -4.98 1.22
CA VAL A 345 -9.80 -6.15 1.38
C VAL A 345 -10.21 -7.24 0.41
N TYR A 346 -9.24 -7.75 -0.32
CA TYR A 346 -9.39 -8.91 -1.18
C TYR A 346 -8.43 -10.03 -0.78
N GLU A 347 -8.88 -11.28 -0.84
CA GLU A 347 -8.01 -12.45 -0.83
C GLU A 347 -7.45 -12.67 -2.23
N VAL A 348 -6.13 -12.89 -2.28
CA VAL A 348 -5.37 -13.19 -3.52
C VAL A 348 -5.21 -14.71 -3.62
N HIS A 349 -5.69 -15.30 -4.70
CA HIS A 349 -5.60 -16.73 -4.95
C HIS A 349 -4.36 -17.12 -5.75
N ALA A 350 -4.05 -18.41 -5.75
CA ALA A 350 -2.87 -18.95 -6.44
C ALA A 350 -2.90 -18.77 -7.97
N ASP A 351 -4.06 -18.53 -8.54
CA ASP A 351 -4.26 -18.23 -9.97
C ASP A 351 -4.28 -16.73 -10.30
N GLY A 352 -4.03 -15.86 -9.28
CA GLY A 352 -4.07 -14.41 -9.40
C GLY A 352 -5.47 -13.80 -9.36
N SER A 353 -6.52 -14.60 -9.14
CA SER A 353 -7.87 -14.08 -8.95
C SER A 353 -8.04 -13.46 -7.56
N LEU A 354 -9.01 -12.54 -7.44
CA LEU A 354 -9.32 -11.80 -6.23
C LEU A 354 -10.72 -12.14 -5.73
N THR A 355 -10.86 -12.36 -4.41
CA THR A 355 -12.17 -12.51 -3.74
C THR A 355 -12.33 -11.45 -2.68
N TRP A 356 -13.42 -10.69 -2.74
CA TRP A 356 -13.74 -9.68 -1.75
C TRP A 356 -13.95 -10.30 -0.35
N LEU A 357 -13.39 -9.67 0.67
CA LEU A 357 -13.52 -10.11 2.07
C LEU A 357 -14.23 -9.08 2.95
N GLN A 358 -13.82 -7.81 2.87
CA GLN A 358 -14.27 -6.77 3.81
C GLN A 358 -14.12 -5.38 3.19
N SER A 359 -14.95 -4.45 3.66
CA SER A 359 -14.71 -3.01 3.57
C SER A 359 -14.77 -2.42 4.98
N THR A 360 -13.75 -1.66 5.36
CA THR A 360 -13.61 -1.05 6.70
C THR A 360 -13.59 0.46 6.56
N SER A 361 -14.68 1.11 6.94
CA SER A 361 -14.85 2.57 6.85
C SER A 361 -14.20 3.32 8.02
N GLY A 362 -14.22 4.66 7.95
CA GLY A 362 -13.71 5.54 9.00
C GLY A 362 -12.33 6.11 8.72
N ILE A 363 -11.85 5.98 7.49
CA ILE A 363 -10.64 6.66 7.03
C ILE A 363 -10.96 8.14 6.81
N PRO A 364 -10.13 9.10 7.26
CA PRO A 364 -10.35 10.51 7.00
C PRO A 364 -10.31 10.83 5.50
N ALA A 365 -11.11 11.83 5.09
CA ALA A 365 -10.96 12.42 3.76
C ALA A 365 -9.54 12.99 3.60
N GLY A 366 -8.90 12.70 2.48
CA GLY A 366 -7.54 13.16 2.22
C GLY A 366 -6.44 12.22 2.72
N ALA A 367 -6.78 11.06 3.30
CA ALA A 367 -5.82 10.02 3.64
C ALA A 367 -4.99 9.60 2.42
N ASP A 368 -3.78 9.10 2.66
CA ASP A 368 -2.82 8.74 1.63
C ASP A 368 -1.81 7.73 2.16
N GLY A 369 -1.14 7.01 1.27
CA GLY A 369 -0.15 6.01 1.63
C GLY A 369 -0.77 4.77 2.30
N LEU A 370 -0.40 3.58 1.85
CA LEU A 370 -0.88 2.32 2.43
C LEU A 370 0.27 1.32 2.53
N ALA A 371 0.44 0.68 3.70
CA ALA A 371 1.39 -0.41 3.89
C ALA A 371 0.79 -1.52 4.74
N ALA A 372 1.27 -2.76 4.52
CA ALA A 372 0.80 -3.95 5.24
C ALA A 372 1.96 -4.90 5.56
N ASN A 373 1.85 -5.63 6.67
CA ASN A 373 2.79 -6.69 7.03
C ASN A 373 2.11 -8.05 7.30
#